data_e494869c805b0209436395c4f59562a7
#
_entry.id   e494869c805b0209436395c4f59562a7
#
_cell.length_a   1.000
_cell.length_b   1.000
_cell.length_c   1.000
_cell.angle_alpha   90.00
_cell.angle_beta   90.00
_cell.angle_gamma   90.00
#
_symmetry.space_group_name_H-M   'P 1'
#
loop_
_entity.id
_entity.type
_entity.pdbx_description
1 polymer ?
#
loop_
_entity_poly.entity_id
_entity_poly.type
_entity_poly.pdbx_seq_one_letter_code
_entity_poly.pdbx_strand_id
1 'polypeptide(L)'
;MIKTTGITKSYGNLNVLKGIDIEVNDKEVVAIVGASGAGKTTLLQIIGTLDRPDNGTIFYNSSDVSLLRGRSLASFRNNNIGFVFQFHQLLPEFTALENVCIPAYIAGKNKAEAETKAAELLSFLNLSDRLEHKPSELSGGEQQRVAVARALVNNPSVILADEPSGNLDSENKNELHKLFFRLRDTFGQTIVIVTHDRQLANMSDRILQIKDGLIINGS
;
A
#
# COMPACT_ATOMS: atom_id res chain seq x y z
N MET A 1 0.75 -2.40 -14.37
CA MET A 1 0.40 -3.84 -14.23
C MET A 1 1.41 -4.55 -13.34
N ILE A 2 0.95 -5.34 -12.37
CA ILE A 2 1.80 -6.17 -11.50
C ILE A 2 1.50 -7.63 -11.83
N LYS A 3 2.56 -8.44 -12.00
CA LYS A 3 2.41 -9.86 -12.24
C LYS A 3 3.36 -10.65 -11.37
N THR A 4 2.86 -11.67 -10.68
CA THR A 4 3.68 -12.65 -9.96
C THR A 4 3.54 -14.02 -10.59
N THR A 5 4.61 -14.80 -10.57
CA THR A 5 4.60 -16.17 -11.09
C THR A 5 5.32 -17.08 -10.12
N GLY A 6 4.62 -18.10 -9.64
CA GLY A 6 5.17 -19.16 -8.81
C GLY A 6 5.73 -18.72 -7.46
N ILE A 7 5.16 -17.69 -6.83
CA ILE A 7 5.69 -17.15 -5.55
C ILE A 7 5.53 -18.17 -4.45
N THR A 8 6.66 -18.58 -3.87
CA THR A 8 6.71 -19.41 -2.67
C THR A 8 7.40 -18.66 -1.53
N LYS A 9 6.96 -18.94 -0.30
CA LYS A 9 7.58 -18.41 0.91
C LYS A 9 7.40 -19.35 2.09
N SER A 10 8.50 -19.59 2.80
CA SER A 10 8.53 -20.41 4.01
C SER A 10 9.25 -19.66 5.13
N TYR A 11 8.83 -19.89 6.36
CA TYR A 11 9.52 -19.47 7.57
C TYR A 11 9.78 -20.71 8.44
N GLY A 12 11.04 -21.14 8.45
CA GLY A 12 11.41 -22.44 9.04
C GLY A 12 10.65 -23.58 8.33
N ASN A 13 9.89 -24.35 9.09
CA ASN A 13 9.11 -25.49 8.56
C ASN A 13 7.71 -25.10 8.06
N LEU A 14 7.31 -23.82 8.18
CA LEU A 14 5.99 -23.35 7.80
C LEU A 14 6.00 -22.83 6.37
N ASN A 15 5.38 -23.54 5.44
CA ASN A 15 5.13 -23.08 4.07
C ASN A 15 3.93 -22.13 4.05
N VAL A 16 4.19 -20.81 3.92
CA VAL A 16 3.16 -19.77 3.96
C VAL A 16 2.57 -19.50 2.58
N LEU A 17 3.41 -19.43 1.54
CA LEU A 17 2.96 -19.29 0.15
C LEU A 17 3.46 -20.46 -0.67
N LYS A 18 2.58 -21.05 -1.49
CA LYS A 18 2.80 -22.35 -2.14
C LYS A 18 2.71 -22.29 -3.67
N GLY A 19 3.18 -21.20 -4.28
CA GLY A 19 3.13 -20.99 -5.72
C GLY A 19 1.97 -20.07 -6.09
N ILE A 20 2.09 -18.78 -5.75
CA ILE A 20 1.07 -17.77 -6.02
C ILE A 20 1.33 -17.12 -7.37
N ASP A 21 0.32 -17.19 -8.22
CA ASP A 21 0.23 -16.47 -9.49
C ASP A 21 -0.89 -15.45 -9.38
N ILE A 22 -0.58 -14.17 -9.53
CA ILE A 22 -1.57 -13.09 -9.61
C ILE A 22 -1.17 -12.09 -10.68
N GLU A 23 -2.16 -11.43 -11.21
CA GLU A 23 -2.02 -10.31 -12.12
C GLU A 23 -2.93 -9.18 -11.64
N VAL A 24 -2.40 -7.97 -11.53
CA VAL A 24 -3.14 -6.76 -11.17
C VAL A 24 -2.99 -5.76 -12.30
N ASN A 25 -4.10 -5.32 -12.87
CA ASN A 25 -4.09 -4.38 -13.98
C ASN A 25 -3.88 -2.94 -13.48
N ASP A 26 -3.47 -2.06 -14.39
CA ASP A 26 -3.38 -0.65 -14.08
C ASP A 26 -4.77 -0.07 -13.79
N LYS A 27 -4.85 0.83 -12.82
CA LYS A 27 -6.08 1.51 -12.38
C LYS A 27 -7.14 0.56 -11.81
N GLU A 28 -6.73 -0.58 -11.30
CA GLU A 28 -7.59 -1.58 -10.67
C GLU A 28 -7.48 -1.51 -9.14
N VAL A 29 -8.59 -1.66 -8.44
CA VAL A 29 -8.63 -1.88 -6.99
C VAL A 29 -8.86 -3.37 -6.75
N VAL A 30 -7.85 -4.07 -6.23
CA VAL A 30 -7.91 -5.50 -5.95
C VAL A 30 -7.91 -5.73 -4.44
N ALA A 31 -8.90 -6.47 -3.94
CA ALA A 31 -8.91 -6.93 -2.56
C ALA A 31 -8.35 -8.35 -2.45
N ILE A 32 -7.44 -8.56 -1.50
CA ILE A 32 -6.94 -9.89 -1.12
C ILE A 32 -7.58 -10.27 0.21
N VAL A 33 -8.41 -11.32 0.19
CA VAL A 33 -9.15 -11.79 1.36
C VAL A 33 -8.72 -13.21 1.75
N GLY A 34 -9.00 -13.60 2.99
CA GLY A 34 -8.70 -14.95 3.51
C GLY A 34 -8.60 -14.98 5.03
N ALA A 35 -8.54 -16.17 5.60
CA ALA A 35 -8.41 -16.35 7.05
C ALA A 35 -7.11 -15.73 7.60
N SER A 36 -7.08 -15.49 8.92
CA SER A 36 -5.82 -15.13 9.59
C SER A 36 -4.77 -16.22 9.36
N GLY A 37 -3.54 -15.83 9.09
CA GLY A 37 -2.45 -16.78 8.79
C GLY A 37 -2.47 -17.38 7.37
N ALA A 38 -3.43 -17.03 6.50
CA ALA A 38 -3.49 -17.58 5.14
C ALA A 38 -2.35 -17.11 4.20
N GLY A 39 -1.52 -16.13 4.61
CA GLY A 39 -0.40 -15.60 3.83
C GLY A 39 -0.64 -14.25 3.17
N LYS A 40 -1.77 -13.57 3.46
CA LYS A 40 -2.13 -12.26 2.83
C LYS A 40 -1.08 -11.18 3.01
N THR A 41 -0.70 -10.87 4.25
CA THR A 41 0.33 -9.87 4.58
C THR A 41 1.68 -10.27 3.99
N THR A 42 2.05 -11.56 4.04
CA THR A 42 3.29 -12.07 3.44
C THR A 42 3.30 -11.83 1.93
N LEU A 43 2.20 -12.12 1.24
CA LEU A 43 2.07 -11.85 -0.19
C LEU A 43 2.19 -10.34 -0.49
N LEU A 44 1.50 -9.49 0.28
CA LEU A 44 1.57 -8.05 0.13
C LEU A 44 3.01 -7.52 0.34
N GLN A 45 3.71 -8.02 1.37
CA GLN A 45 5.11 -7.65 1.64
C GLN A 45 6.05 -8.07 0.51
N ILE A 46 5.83 -9.23 -0.07
CA ILE A 46 6.63 -9.74 -1.19
C ILE A 46 6.37 -8.92 -2.46
N ILE A 47 5.11 -8.66 -2.81
CA ILE A 47 4.75 -7.75 -3.91
C ILE A 47 5.37 -6.37 -3.66
N GLY A 48 5.28 -5.88 -2.44
CA GLY A 48 5.84 -4.61 -2.00
C GLY A 48 7.35 -4.57 -1.86
N THR A 49 8.05 -5.67 -2.16
CA THR A 49 9.52 -5.77 -2.05
C THR A 49 10.07 -5.53 -0.63
N LEU A 50 9.23 -5.64 0.39
CA LEU A 50 9.64 -5.56 1.81
C LEU A 50 10.22 -6.91 2.28
N ASP A 51 9.71 -8.01 1.72
CA ASP A 51 10.29 -9.35 1.90
C ASP A 51 10.58 -9.96 0.52
N ARG A 52 11.35 -11.02 0.50
CA ARG A 52 11.71 -11.75 -0.72
C ARG A 52 11.02 -13.09 -0.77
N PRO A 53 10.52 -13.51 -1.93
CA PRO A 53 10.07 -14.87 -2.12
C PRO A 53 11.26 -15.82 -2.04
N ASP A 54 11.02 -17.09 -1.68
CA ASP A 54 12.01 -18.16 -1.78
C ASP A 54 12.19 -18.56 -3.25
N ASN A 55 11.08 -18.62 -4.01
CA ASN A 55 11.07 -18.83 -5.46
C ASN A 55 9.98 -17.99 -6.11
N GLY A 56 10.04 -17.90 -7.44
CA GLY A 56 9.09 -17.14 -8.25
C GLY A 56 9.64 -15.78 -8.66
N THR A 57 8.86 -15.09 -9.48
CA THR A 57 9.23 -13.79 -10.07
C THR A 57 8.13 -12.76 -9.87
N ILE A 58 8.53 -11.48 -9.81
CA ILE A 58 7.62 -10.34 -9.66
C ILE A 58 7.96 -9.33 -10.74
N PHE A 59 6.97 -9.01 -11.55
CA PHE A 59 7.10 -7.97 -12.58
C PHE A 59 6.23 -6.77 -12.24
N TYR A 60 6.79 -5.59 -12.41
CA TYR A 60 6.09 -4.31 -12.48
C TYR A 60 6.22 -3.82 -13.92
N ASN A 61 5.12 -3.84 -14.67
CA ASN A 61 5.12 -3.69 -16.12
C ASN A 61 6.09 -4.69 -16.76
N SER A 62 7.11 -4.20 -17.48
CA SER A 62 8.15 -5.02 -18.10
C SER A 62 9.38 -5.24 -17.21
N SER A 63 9.42 -4.68 -15.99
CA SER A 63 10.59 -4.74 -15.11
C SER A 63 10.50 -5.92 -14.15
N ASP A 64 11.44 -6.85 -14.21
CA ASP A 64 11.60 -7.90 -13.20
C ASP A 64 12.26 -7.34 -11.94
N VAL A 65 11.45 -7.11 -10.90
CA VAL A 65 11.94 -6.58 -9.62
C VAL A 65 12.58 -7.64 -8.74
N SER A 66 12.39 -8.93 -9.06
CA SER A 66 13.01 -10.03 -8.33
C SER A 66 14.53 -10.02 -8.45
N LEU A 67 15.06 -9.38 -9.49
CA LEU A 67 16.49 -9.25 -9.76
C LEU A 67 17.13 -8.06 -9.04
N LEU A 68 16.34 -7.09 -8.59
CA LEU A 68 16.86 -5.87 -7.95
C LEU A 68 17.42 -6.17 -6.55
N ARG A 69 18.46 -5.44 -6.15
CA ARG A 69 19.14 -5.60 -4.85
C ARG A 69 19.59 -4.25 -4.29
N GLY A 70 19.79 -4.17 -2.98
CA GLY A 70 20.39 -3.02 -2.31
C GLY A 70 19.74 -1.68 -2.70
N ARG A 71 20.55 -0.72 -3.15
CA ARG A 71 20.10 0.63 -3.51
C ARG A 71 19.10 0.64 -4.67
N SER A 72 19.27 -0.21 -5.69
CA SER A 72 18.34 -0.27 -6.83
C SER A 72 16.94 -0.73 -6.40
N LEU A 73 16.85 -1.72 -5.51
CA LEU A 73 15.58 -2.17 -4.95
C LEU A 73 14.94 -1.10 -4.06
N ALA A 74 15.72 -0.44 -3.21
CA ALA A 74 15.23 0.64 -2.36
C ALA A 74 14.72 1.82 -3.17
N SER A 75 15.44 2.23 -4.22
CA SER A 75 15.02 3.29 -5.14
C SER A 75 13.76 2.88 -5.92
N PHE A 76 13.69 1.65 -6.42
CA PHE A 76 12.49 1.14 -7.08
C PHE A 76 11.28 1.22 -6.13
N ARG A 77 11.38 0.68 -4.92
CA ARG A 77 10.31 0.71 -3.93
C ARG A 77 9.85 2.13 -3.62
N ASN A 78 10.77 3.04 -3.33
CA ASN A 78 10.46 4.41 -2.98
C ASN A 78 9.73 5.20 -4.08
N ASN A 79 10.01 4.88 -5.36
CA ASN A 79 9.43 5.59 -6.50
C ASN A 79 8.16 4.93 -7.05
N ASN A 80 7.97 3.62 -6.82
CA ASN A 80 6.91 2.87 -7.50
C ASN A 80 5.86 2.30 -6.56
N ILE A 81 6.12 2.27 -5.24
CA ILE A 81 5.23 1.59 -4.29
C ILE A 81 4.92 2.52 -3.12
N GLY A 82 3.63 2.79 -2.93
CA GLY A 82 3.12 3.45 -1.73
C GLY A 82 2.59 2.40 -0.74
N PHE A 83 2.90 2.55 0.55
CA PHE A 83 2.40 1.66 1.60
C PHE A 83 1.44 2.37 2.53
N VAL A 84 0.34 1.70 2.85
CA VAL A 84 -0.62 2.11 3.87
C VAL A 84 -0.83 0.93 4.82
N PHE A 85 -0.55 1.12 6.11
CA PHE A 85 -0.65 0.08 7.15
C PHE A 85 -1.78 0.37 8.12
N GLN A 86 -2.23 -0.67 8.82
CA GLN A 86 -3.23 -0.58 9.88
C GLN A 86 -2.81 0.37 11.02
N PHE A 87 -1.54 0.30 11.43
CA PHE A 87 -0.93 1.22 12.40
C PHE A 87 -0.16 2.30 11.65
N HIS A 88 -0.76 3.28 11.13
CA HIS A 88 -0.31 4.43 10.32
C HIS A 88 1.22 4.59 10.12
N GLN A 89 2.04 4.16 11.08
CA GLN A 89 3.52 4.21 11.11
C GLN A 89 4.06 5.62 10.79
N LEU A 90 3.37 6.64 11.31
CA LEU A 90 3.86 8.01 11.26
C LEU A 90 5.01 8.19 12.27
N LEU A 91 5.99 8.98 11.91
CA LEU A 91 7.07 9.35 12.80
C LEU A 91 6.55 10.42 13.77
N PRO A 92 6.54 10.16 15.09
CA PRO A 92 5.86 11.00 16.06
C PRO A 92 6.53 12.37 16.28
N GLU A 93 7.83 12.49 15.94
CA GLU A 93 8.60 13.73 16.05
C GLU A 93 8.28 14.73 14.93
N PHE A 94 7.79 14.25 13.79
CA PHE A 94 7.53 15.03 12.58
C PHE A 94 6.07 15.44 12.47
N THR A 95 5.82 16.61 11.88
CA THR A 95 4.48 17.08 11.54
C THR A 95 3.84 16.22 10.45
N ALA A 96 2.54 16.44 10.17
CA ALA A 96 1.85 15.79 9.06
C ALA A 96 2.54 16.08 7.73
N LEU A 97 2.88 17.35 7.47
CA LEU A 97 3.59 17.77 6.27
C LEU A 97 4.94 17.07 6.13
N GLU A 98 5.75 17.08 7.19
CA GLU A 98 7.07 16.46 7.20
C GLU A 98 6.99 14.94 6.98
N ASN A 99 6.04 14.25 7.64
CA ASN A 99 5.82 12.82 7.42
C ASN A 99 5.56 12.50 5.95
N VAL A 100 4.76 13.33 5.26
CA VAL A 100 4.46 13.15 3.83
C VAL A 100 5.68 13.44 2.96
N CYS A 101 6.53 14.39 3.34
CA CYS A 101 7.73 14.77 2.58
C CYS A 101 8.84 13.71 2.60
N ILE A 102 8.91 12.84 3.61
CA ILE A 102 10.03 11.90 3.79
C ILE A 102 10.35 11.08 2.54
N PRO A 103 9.40 10.39 1.88
CA PRO A 103 9.72 9.61 0.69
C PRO A 103 10.21 10.48 -0.48
N ALA A 104 9.76 11.73 -0.58
CA ALA A 104 10.20 12.67 -1.59
C ALA A 104 11.66 13.10 -1.36
N TYR A 105 12.05 13.32 -0.10
CA TYR A 105 13.45 13.59 0.25
C TYR A 105 14.36 12.39 -0.04
N ILE A 106 13.90 11.17 0.26
CA ILE A 106 14.64 9.95 -0.08
C ILE A 106 14.80 9.79 -1.60
N ALA A 107 13.82 10.26 -2.40
CA ALA A 107 13.90 10.31 -3.86
C ALA A 107 14.84 11.41 -4.39
N GLY A 108 15.40 12.26 -3.51
CA GLY A 108 16.29 13.36 -3.87
C GLY A 108 15.60 14.65 -4.31
N LYS A 109 14.30 14.79 -4.07
CA LYS A 109 13.57 16.04 -4.34
C LYS A 109 14.02 17.13 -3.36
N ASN A 110 14.05 18.38 -3.84
CA ASN A 110 14.36 19.49 -2.99
C ASN A 110 13.18 19.81 -2.04
N LYS A 111 13.46 20.62 -1.01
CA LYS A 111 12.50 20.94 0.04
C LYS A 111 11.21 21.58 -0.51
N ALA A 112 11.34 22.58 -1.37
CA ALA A 112 10.19 23.31 -1.91
C ALA A 112 9.27 22.41 -2.74
N GLU A 113 9.83 21.56 -3.61
CA GLU A 113 9.06 20.58 -4.40
C GLU A 113 8.32 19.58 -3.52
N ALA A 114 9.02 19.04 -2.50
CA ALA A 114 8.45 18.06 -1.59
C ALA A 114 7.30 18.64 -0.76
N GLU A 115 7.51 19.84 -0.17
CA GLU A 115 6.50 20.52 0.65
C GLU A 115 5.29 20.96 -0.17
N THR A 116 5.48 21.50 -1.37
CA THR A 116 4.38 21.85 -2.27
C THR A 116 3.53 20.63 -2.58
N LYS A 117 4.15 19.53 -3.01
CA LYS A 117 3.42 18.30 -3.33
C LYS A 117 2.73 17.69 -2.12
N ALA A 118 3.38 17.69 -0.97
CA ALA A 118 2.80 17.19 0.28
C ALA A 118 1.59 18.03 0.71
N ALA A 119 1.68 19.36 0.65
CA ALA A 119 0.57 20.25 0.99
C ALA A 119 -0.63 20.07 0.04
N GLU A 120 -0.40 19.91 -1.27
CA GLU A 120 -1.45 19.60 -2.24
C GLU A 120 -2.18 18.29 -1.90
N LEU A 121 -1.43 17.23 -1.57
CA LEU A 121 -2.00 15.93 -1.20
C LEU A 121 -2.78 16.01 0.12
N LEU A 122 -2.24 16.68 1.13
CA LEU A 122 -2.92 16.89 2.40
C LEU A 122 -4.20 17.71 2.23
N SER A 123 -4.17 18.73 1.37
CA SER A 123 -5.37 19.51 1.02
C SER A 123 -6.43 18.67 0.32
N PHE A 124 -6.03 17.84 -0.66
CA PHE A 124 -6.94 16.87 -1.31
C PHE A 124 -7.60 15.91 -0.31
N LEU A 125 -6.90 15.59 0.78
CA LEU A 125 -7.36 14.70 1.85
C LEU A 125 -8.06 15.44 3.01
N ASN A 126 -8.43 16.72 2.81
CA ASN A 126 -9.09 17.58 3.80
C ASN A 126 -8.28 17.77 5.09
N LEU A 127 -6.97 17.97 4.95
CA LEU A 127 -6.02 18.18 6.05
C LEU A 127 -5.24 19.48 5.92
N SER A 128 -5.77 20.48 5.19
CA SER A 128 -5.11 21.80 5.00
C SER A 128 -4.77 22.49 6.34
N ASP A 129 -5.64 22.33 7.34
CA ASP A 129 -5.47 22.94 8.66
C ASP A 129 -4.66 22.07 9.63
N ARG A 130 -4.07 20.97 9.15
CA ARG A 130 -3.34 19.97 9.94
C ARG A 130 -1.88 19.84 9.58
N LEU A 131 -1.37 20.64 8.65
CA LEU A 131 -0.01 20.53 8.09
C LEU A 131 1.06 20.48 9.19
N GLU A 132 0.95 21.35 10.18
CA GLU A 132 1.93 21.50 11.28
C GLU A 132 1.62 20.63 12.50
N HIS A 133 0.50 19.87 12.49
CA HIS A 133 0.15 19.00 13.62
C HIS A 133 1.02 17.74 13.62
N LYS A 134 1.41 17.32 14.82
CA LYS A 134 2.08 16.03 15.04
C LYS A 134 1.07 14.89 15.13
N PRO A 135 1.48 13.64 14.92
CA PRO A 135 0.58 12.50 15.01
C PRO A 135 -0.24 12.44 16.29
N SER A 136 0.33 12.82 17.44
CA SER A 136 -0.39 12.84 18.72
C SER A 136 -1.54 13.86 18.80
N GLU A 137 -1.58 14.83 17.88
CA GLU A 137 -2.59 15.90 17.81
C GLU A 137 -3.67 15.60 16.76
N LEU A 138 -3.54 14.44 16.07
CA LEU A 138 -4.43 14.00 14.99
C LEU A 138 -5.31 12.84 15.47
N SER A 139 -6.57 12.83 15.03
CA SER A 139 -7.44 11.66 15.17
C SER A 139 -6.90 10.46 14.38
N GLY A 140 -7.34 9.25 14.69
CA GLY A 140 -6.93 8.04 13.97
C GLY A 140 -7.24 8.12 12.46
N GLY A 141 -8.39 8.67 12.08
CA GLY A 141 -8.75 8.91 10.69
C GLY A 141 -7.87 9.94 9.99
N GLU A 142 -7.50 11.03 10.70
CA GLU A 142 -6.56 12.04 10.17
C GLU A 142 -5.16 11.43 10.00
N GLN A 143 -4.67 10.66 10.97
CA GLN A 143 -3.38 9.94 10.87
C GLN A 143 -3.37 9.00 9.66
N GLN A 144 -4.47 8.27 9.42
CA GLN A 144 -4.57 7.38 8.28
C GLN A 144 -4.55 8.14 6.96
N ARG A 145 -5.23 9.29 6.87
CA ARG A 145 -5.16 10.16 5.68
C ARG A 145 -3.76 10.73 5.46
N VAL A 146 -3.02 11.09 6.51
CA VAL A 146 -1.59 11.47 6.40
C VAL A 146 -0.75 10.31 5.86
N ALA A 147 -0.98 9.07 6.33
CA ALA A 147 -0.28 7.89 5.82
C ALA A 147 -0.60 7.63 4.34
N VAL A 148 -1.84 7.87 3.90
CA VAL A 148 -2.22 7.80 2.48
C VAL A 148 -1.52 8.90 1.66
N ALA A 149 -1.47 10.16 2.15
CA ALA A 149 -0.73 11.24 1.49
C ALA A 149 0.75 10.88 1.33
N ARG A 150 1.38 10.34 2.38
CA ARG A 150 2.77 9.88 2.36
C ARG A 150 2.99 8.80 1.30
N ALA A 151 2.06 7.86 1.19
CA ALA A 151 2.13 6.81 0.18
C ALA A 151 2.08 7.36 -1.26
N LEU A 152 1.40 8.51 -1.47
CA LEU A 152 1.17 9.11 -2.80
C LEU A 152 2.25 10.09 -3.26
N VAL A 153 3.10 10.61 -2.37
CA VAL A 153 3.93 11.80 -2.65
C VAL A 153 4.88 11.63 -3.84
N ASN A 154 5.35 10.42 -4.10
CA ASN A 154 6.20 10.10 -5.25
C ASN A 154 5.42 9.63 -6.49
N ASN A 155 4.09 9.76 -6.53
CA ASN A 155 3.22 9.24 -7.60
C ASN A 155 3.51 7.77 -7.92
N PRO A 156 3.37 6.85 -6.95
CA PRO A 156 3.74 5.45 -7.13
C PRO A 156 2.87 4.76 -8.19
N SER A 157 3.37 3.68 -8.77
CA SER A 157 2.60 2.84 -9.72
C SER A 157 1.48 2.07 -9.01
N VAL A 158 1.65 1.78 -7.71
CA VAL A 158 0.67 1.05 -6.90
C VAL A 158 0.69 1.51 -5.44
N ILE A 159 -0.49 1.49 -4.82
CA ILE A 159 -0.65 1.56 -3.36
C ILE A 159 -0.93 0.14 -2.85
N LEU A 160 -0.15 -0.29 -1.88
CA LEU A 160 -0.33 -1.54 -1.15
C LEU A 160 -0.85 -1.23 0.25
N ALA A 161 -2.04 -1.70 0.58
CA ALA A 161 -2.70 -1.43 1.86
C ALA A 161 -2.89 -2.72 2.66
N ASP A 162 -2.36 -2.78 3.88
CA ASP A 162 -2.51 -3.93 4.79
C ASP A 162 -3.48 -3.55 5.92
N GLU A 163 -4.70 -4.09 5.88
CA GLU A 163 -5.79 -3.83 6.85
C GLU A 163 -5.98 -2.33 7.16
N PRO A 164 -6.08 -1.46 6.16
CA PRO A 164 -5.92 -0.01 6.33
C PRO A 164 -7.00 0.65 7.19
N SER A 165 -8.14 -0.01 7.39
CA SER A 165 -9.27 0.49 8.18
C SER A 165 -9.46 -0.24 9.52
N GLY A 166 -8.54 -1.15 9.88
CA GLY A 166 -8.72 -2.06 11.03
C GLY A 166 -8.83 -1.37 12.40
N ASN A 167 -8.27 -0.17 12.55
CA ASN A 167 -8.25 0.58 13.81
C ASN A 167 -9.17 1.83 13.79
N LEU A 168 -10.00 1.97 12.76
CA LEU A 168 -10.88 3.13 12.59
C LEU A 168 -12.30 2.83 13.08
N ASP A 169 -12.96 3.86 13.58
CA ASP A 169 -14.41 3.82 13.81
C ASP A 169 -15.18 3.70 12.48
N SER A 170 -16.46 3.43 12.55
CA SER A 170 -17.30 3.14 11.38
C SER A 170 -17.38 4.30 10.38
N GLU A 171 -17.34 5.54 10.83
CA GLU A 171 -17.43 6.72 9.97
C GLU A 171 -16.10 6.92 9.20
N ASN A 172 -14.98 7.00 9.92
CA ASN A 172 -13.64 7.14 9.32
C ASN A 172 -13.31 5.96 8.40
N LYS A 173 -13.75 4.75 8.75
CA LYS A 173 -13.63 3.54 7.92
C LYS A 173 -14.33 3.71 6.57
N ASN A 174 -15.61 4.13 6.58
CA ASN A 174 -16.36 4.36 5.34
C ASN A 174 -15.76 5.48 4.48
N GLU A 175 -15.26 6.55 5.09
CA GLU A 175 -14.55 7.61 4.39
C GLU A 175 -13.27 7.11 3.73
N LEU A 176 -12.47 6.30 4.44
CA LEU A 176 -11.24 5.72 3.90
C LEU A 176 -11.55 4.77 2.73
N HIS A 177 -12.62 3.95 2.83
CA HIS A 177 -13.03 3.10 1.72
C HIS A 177 -13.33 3.93 0.47
N LYS A 178 -14.18 4.95 0.57
CA LYS A 178 -14.49 5.86 -0.54
C LYS A 178 -13.26 6.56 -1.08
N LEU A 179 -12.30 6.89 -0.21
CA LEU A 179 -11.06 7.56 -0.58
C LEU A 179 -10.23 6.69 -1.55
N PHE A 180 -10.08 5.39 -1.33
CA PHE A 180 -9.34 4.52 -2.24
C PHE A 180 -9.91 4.56 -3.66
N PHE A 181 -11.25 4.50 -3.82
CA PHE A 181 -11.88 4.59 -5.14
C PHE A 181 -11.72 6.00 -5.74
N ARG A 182 -11.82 7.05 -4.94
CA ARG A 182 -11.56 8.42 -5.40
C ARG A 182 -10.11 8.60 -5.88
N LEU A 183 -9.13 7.96 -5.23
CA LEU A 183 -7.73 7.95 -5.68
C LEU A 183 -7.57 7.25 -7.03
N ARG A 184 -8.20 6.08 -7.21
CA ARG A 184 -8.23 5.40 -8.51
C ARG A 184 -8.82 6.29 -9.59
N ASP A 185 -9.98 6.88 -9.34
CA ASP A 185 -10.75 7.65 -10.34
C ASP A 185 -10.07 8.99 -10.68
N THR A 186 -9.46 9.67 -9.67
CA THR A 186 -8.83 10.98 -9.86
C THR A 186 -7.40 10.89 -10.39
N PHE A 187 -6.61 9.96 -9.86
CA PHE A 187 -5.17 9.86 -10.17
C PHE A 187 -4.83 8.64 -11.04
N GLY A 188 -5.82 7.80 -11.37
CA GLY A 188 -5.57 6.54 -12.08
C GLY A 188 -4.75 5.55 -11.25
N GLN A 189 -4.89 5.59 -9.92
CA GLN A 189 -4.06 4.82 -9.00
C GLN A 189 -4.46 3.35 -9.00
N THR A 190 -3.48 2.46 -9.12
CA THR A 190 -3.67 1.01 -8.87
C THR A 190 -3.56 0.74 -7.38
N ILE A 191 -4.45 -0.08 -6.83
CA ILE A 191 -4.50 -0.31 -5.38
C ILE A 191 -4.69 -1.80 -5.10
N VAL A 192 -3.85 -2.37 -4.23
CA VAL A 192 -3.99 -3.73 -3.72
C VAL A 192 -4.22 -3.65 -2.22
N ILE A 193 -5.34 -4.19 -1.75
CA ILE A 193 -5.77 -4.10 -0.35
C ILE A 193 -5.89 -5.49 0.25
N VAL A 194 -5.11 -5.77 1.28
CA VAL A 194 -5.35 -6.93 2.15
C VAL A 194 -6.40 -6.50 3.18
N THR A 195 -7.50 -7.24 3.26
CA THR A 195 -8.54 -6.93 4.24
C THR A 195 -9.39 -8.15 4.62
N HIS A 196 -9.93 -8.12 5.85
CA HIS A 196 -11.02 -8.99 6.27
C HIS A 196 -12.39 -8.29 6.23
N ASP A 197 -12.40 -7.01 5.86
CA ASP A 197 -13.61 -6.22 5.71
C ASP A 197 -14.37 -6.58 4.44
N ARG A 198 -15.55 -7.17 4.62
CA ARG A 198 -16.40 -7.59 3.49
C ARG A 198 -16.93 -6.42 2.68
N GLN A 199 -17.19 -5.27 3.33
CA GLN A 199 -17.71 -4.10 2.62
C GLN A 199 -16.65 -3.57 1.64
N LEU A 200 -15.41 -3.37 2.12
CA LEU A 200 -14.32 -2.93 1.27
C LEU A 200 -14.01 -3.92 0.14
N ALA A 201 -13.98 -5.21 0.47
CA ALA A 201 -13.76 -6.25 -0.52
C ALA A 201 -14.85 -6.25 -1.62
N ASN A 202 -16.13 -6.13 -1.25
CA ASN A 202 -17.24 -6.11 -2.21
C ASN A 202 -17.29 -4.83 -3.07
N MET A 203 -16.64 -3.75 -2.64
CA MET A 203 -16.52 -2.52 -3.43
C MET A 203 -15.37 -2.63 -4.46
N SER A 204 -14.40 -3.52 -4.25
CA SER A 204 -13.23 -3.66 -5.12
C SER A 204 -13.61 -4.21 -6.49
N ASP A 205 -12.82 -3.85 -7.51
CA ASP A 205 -13.06 -4.30 -8.89
C ASP A 205 -12.89 -5.82 -9.03
N ARG A 206 -11.99 -6.39 -8.19
CA ARG A 206 -11.74 -7.83 -8.15
C ARG A 206 -11.33 -8.29 -6.75
N ILE A 207 -11.74 -9.51 -6.41
CA ILE A 207 -11.40 -10.15 -5.14
C ILE A 207 -10.53 -11.38 -5.41
N LEU A 208 -9.37 -11.44 -4.78
CA LEU A 208 -8.49 -12.60 -4.75
C LEU A 208 -8.63 -13.27 -3.38
N GLN A 209 -9.07 -14.53 -3.38
CA GLN A 209 -9.17 -15.29 -2.14
C GLN A 209 -7.94 -16.17 -1.93
N ILE A 210 -7.23 -15.93 -0.83
CA ILE A 210 -6.10 -16.78 -0.41
C ILE A 210 -6.54 -17.75 0.69
N LYS A 211 -6.21 -19.01 0.51
CA LYS A 211 -6.46 -20.08 1.48
C LYS A 211 -5.27 -21.05 1.50
N ASP A 212 -4.76 -21.33 2.69
CA ASP A 212 -3.66 -22.26 2.92
C ASP A 212 -2.44 -22.04 2.01
N GLY A 213 -2.15 -20.77 1.71
CA GLY A 213 -1.01 -20.34 0.89
C GLY A 213 -1.23 -20.46 -0.63
N LEU A 214 -2.46 -20.63 -1.10
CA LEU A 214 -2.85 -20.70 -2.52
C LEU A 214 -3.97 -19.71 -2.83
N ILE A 215 -4.01 -19.21 -4.06
CA ILE A 215 -5.18 -18.47 -4.58
C ILE A 215 -6.21 -19.51 -5.01
N ILE A 216 -7.41 -19.44 -4.46
CA ILE A 216 -8.50 -20.38 -4.74
C ILE A 216 -9.60 -19.82 -5.64
N ASN A 217 -9.73 -18.50 -5.75
CA ASN A 217 -10.61 -17.80 -6.68
C ASN A 217 -10.04 -16.43 -7.03
N GLY A 218 -10.04 -16.10 -8.33
CA GLY A 218 -9.77 -14.77 -8.86
C GLY A 218 -10.90 -14.47 -9.86
N SER A 219 -11.97 -13.87 -9.38
CA SER A 219 -13.06 -13.38 -10.24
C SER A 219 -13.05 -11.86 -10.28
#